data_90412ebde1705eb7e65ac0251d2cc000
#
_entry.id   90412ebde1705eb7e65ac0251d2cc000
#
_cell.length_a   1.000
_cell.length_b   1.000
_cell.length_c   1.000
_cell.angle_alpha   90.00
_cell.angle_beta   90.00
_cell.angle_gamma   90.00
#
_symmetry.space_group_name_H-M   'P 1'
#
loop_
_entity.id
_entity.type
_entity.pdbx_description
1 polymer ?
#
loop_
_entity_poly.entity_id
_entity_poly.type
_entity_poly.pdbx_seq_one_letter_code
_entity_poly.pdbx_strand_id
1 'polypeptide(L)'
;MTTPVALTVAGSDSSAGAGIQADLKTFAALGVYGASVITALTAQNTRGVSGIHLVPSDFVTTQIDAVFSDLDVKAVKIGMVAQLATIDAIVAGLTRWSPGVADSTTSHVVLDPVMVASSGDRLLAADAVEALRTKLIPRASLITPNLPEAAALLDEPVAVSEADIERQGRRLLSMGCPAVLIKGGHGAGAESTDYLVRAGGTIALTAPRIATKNTHGTGCSLSSAIAAGLAKGEEIEAAVRNAKAFVSAAIAAADRFSVGHGHGPVHHFHRLY
;
A
#
# COMPACT_ATOMS: atom_id res chain seq x y z
N MET A 1 10.08 -6.18 -25.77
CA MET A 1 9.82 -6.24 -24.30
C MET A 1 8.41 -5.75 -24.06
N THR A 2 7.58 -6.50 -23.34
CA THR A 2 6.24 -6.05 -22.93
C THR A 2 6.39 -5.06 -21.79
N THR A 3 5.66 -3.95 -21.83
CA THR A 3 5.64 -2.95 -20.75
C THR A 3 4.96 -3.54 -19.52
N PRO A 4 5.59 -3.59 -18.34
CA PRO A 4 4.92 -4.06 -17.12
C PRO A 4 3.80 -3.08 -16.73
N VAL A 5 2.62 -3.62 -16.39
CA VAL A 5 1.44 -2.84 -15.99
C VAL A 5 1.11 -3.14 -14.54
N ALA A 6 0.91 -2.09 -13.74
CA ALA A 6 0.39 -2.18 -12.39
C ALA A 6 -0.88 -1.34 -12.24
N LEU A 7 -1.85 -1.87 -11.49
CA LEU A 7 -3.10 -1.20 -11.18
C LEU A 7 -3.09 -0.72 -9.73
N THR A 8 -3.43 0.54 -9.47
CA THR A 8 -3.80 0.97 -8.11
C THR A 8 -5.30 1.03 -7.96
N VAL A 9 -5.81 0.49 -6.85
CA VAL A 9 -7.22 0.56 -6.43
C VAL A 9 -7.24 1.29 -5.09
N ALA A 10 -7.51 2.60 -5.08
CA ALA A 10 -7.40 3.43 -3.89
C ALA A 10 -8.17 4.74 -4.01
N GLY A 11 -8.22 5.50 -2.93
CA GLY A 11 -8.71 6.87 -2.92
C GLY A 11 -7.74 7.84 -3.61
N SER A 12 -8.30 8.94 -4.10
CA SER A 12 -7.55 10.06 -4.68
C SER A 12 -7.20 11.08 -3.60
N ASP A 13 -5.96 11.52 -3.53
CA ASP A 13 -5.49 12.66 -2.73
C ASP A 13 -5.33 13.89 -3.61
N SER A 14 -6.20 14.90 -3.43
CA SER A 14 -6.17 16.13 -4.24
C SER A 14 -4.87 16.94 -4.08
N SER A 15 -4.11 16.76 -2.99
CA SER A 15 -2.78 17.35 -2.81
C SER A 15 -1.67 16.55 -3.50
N ALA A 16 -2.00 15.38 -4.03
CA ALA A 16 -1.12 14.49 -4.78
C ALA A 16 0.07 13.91 -3.98
N GLY A 17 0.03 13.96 -2.64
CA GLY A 17 1.09 13.40 -1.77
C GLY A 17 0.92 11.92 -1.46
N ALA A 18 -0.32 11.42 -1.46
CA ALA A 18 -0.69 10.03 -1.18
C ALA A 18 -1.71 9.50 -2.20
N GLY A 19 -2.40 8.42 -1.88
CA GLY A 19 -3.45 7.84 -2.71
C GLY A 19 -2.97 7.44 -4.10
N ILE A 20 -3.91 7.38 -5.06
CA ILE A 20 -3.59 6.99 -6.44
C ILE A 20 -2.51 7.87 -7.06
N GLN A 21 -2.40 9.15 -6.68
CA GLN A 21 -1.41 10.06 -7.23
C GLN A 21 0.02 9.68 -6.81
N ALA A 22 0.23 9.31 -5.55
CA ALA A 22 1.52 8.78 -5.08
C ALA A 22 1.83 7.44 -5.75
N ASP A 23 0.80 6.58 -5.90
CA ASP A 23 0.94 5.27 -6.51
C ASP A 23 1.38 5.39 -7.99
N LEU A 24 0.69 6.20 -8.79
CA LEU A 24 1.01 6.43 -10.21
C LEU A 24 2.39 7.08 -10.40
N LYS A 25 2.76 8.05 -9.53
CA LYS A 25 4.11 8.64 -9.53
C LYS A 25 5.17 7.59 -9.23
N THR A 26 4.91 6.69 -8.27
CA THR A 26 5.82 5.60 -7.90
C THR A 26 5.97 4.62 -9.05
N PHE A 27 4.88 4.18 -9.68
CA PHE A 27 4.92 3.31 -10.85
C PHE A 27 5.74 3.93 -11.99
N ALA A 28 5.45 5.19 -12.33
CA ALA A 28 6.18 5.92 -13.36
C ALA A 28 7.67 6.07 -13.04
N ALA A 29 8.03 6.44 -11.80
CA ALA A 29 9.42 6.59 -11.36
C ALA A 29 10.20 5.27 -11.42
N LEU A 30 9.51 4.13 -11.33
CA LEU A 30 10.08 2.78 -11.40
C LEU A 30 9.93 2.12 -12.77
N GLY A 31 9.46 2.85 -13.81
CA GLY A 31 9.35 2.35 -15.18
C GLY A 31 8.22 1.33 -15.39
N VAL A 32 7.14 1.45 -14.65
CA VAL A 32 5.92 0.63 -14.76
C VAL A 32 4.77 1.49 -15.25
N TYR A 33 4.00 1.01 -16.22
CA TYR A 33 2.75 1.67 -16.63
C TYR A 33 1.71 1.54 -15.53
N GLY A 34 1.23 2.67 -15.01
CA GLY A 34 0.25 2.71 -13.92
C GLY A 34 -1.16 2.98 -14.44
N ALA A 35 -2.08 2.04 -14.18
CA ALA A 35 -3.53 2.25 -14.29
C ALA A 35 -4.15 2.52 -12.91
N SER A 36 -5.38 3.05 -12.85
CA SER A 36 -6.05 3.35 -11.59
C SER A 36 -7.54 3.05 -11.60
N VAL A 37 -8.03 2.56 -10.46
CA VAL A 37 -9.43 2.45 -10.06
C VAL A 37 -9.63 3.33 -8.82
N ILE A 38 -10.50 4.30 -8.89
CA ILE A 38 -10.71 5.28 -7.83
C ILE A 38 -11.86 4.81 -6.94
N THR A 39 -11.58 4.65 -5.63
CA THR A 39 -12.56 4.22 -4.63
C THR A 39 -13.23 5.38 -3.89
N ALA A 40 -12.52 6.52 -3.80
CA ALA A 40 -13.02 7.74 -3.18
C ALA A 40 -12.26 8.97 -3.73
N LEU A 41 -12.90 10.13 -3.73
CA LEU A 41 -12.26 11.42 -3.91
C LEU A 41 -12.12 12.10 -2.56
N THR A 42 -10.97 12.68 -2.26
CA THR A 42 -10.79 13.48 -1.04
C THR A 42 -10.59 14.95 -1.37
N ALA A 43 -11.17 15.82 -0.57
CA ALA A 43 -10.76 17.22 -0.47
C ALA A 43 -9.65 17.28 0.58
N GLN A 44 -8.40 17.16 0.14
CA GLN A 44 -7.24 16.96 0.99
C GLN A 44 -6.11 17.90 0.60
N ASN A 45 -5.35 18.32 1.59
CA ASN A 45 -4.10 19.07 1.41
C ASN A 45 -3.04 18.60 2.43
N THR A 46 -1.87 19.25 2.47
CA THR A 46 -0.78 18.87 3.37
C THR A 46 -1.10 19.02 4.87
N ARG A 47 -2.23 19.63 5.24
CA ARG A 47 -2.68 19.84 6.63
C ARG A 47 -3.72 18.82 7.09
N GLY A 48 -4.47 18.18 6.17
CA GLY A 48 -5.49 17.18 6.51
C GLY A 48 -6.55 16.98 5.45
N VAL A 49 -7.55 16.17 5.78
CA VAL A 49 -8.70 15.81 4.95
C VAL A 49 -9.90 16.62 5.43
N SER A 50 -10.49 17.43 4.55
CA SER A 50 -11.70 18.25 4.83
C SER A 50 -12.99 17.65 4.28
N GLY A 51 -12.90 16.65 3.38
CA GLY A 51 -14.08 15.98 2.82
C GLY A 51 -13.70 14.70 2.08
N ILE A 52 -14.64 13.75 2.08
CA ILE A 52 -14.51 12.47 1.35
C ILE A 52 -15.80 12.27 0.55
N HIS A 53 -15.65 12.02 -0.74
CA HIS A 53 -16.74 11.61 -1.62
C HIS A 53 -16.46 10.18 -2.12
N LEU A 54 -17.33 9.26 -1.71
CA LEU A 54 -17.15 7.84 -2.06
C LEU A 54 -17.62 7.58 -3.47
N VAL A 55 -16.87 6.79 -4.23
CA VAL A 55 -17.30 6.31 -5.55
C VAL A 55 -18.25 5.13 -5.32
N PRO A 56 -19.42 5.12 -5.97
CA PRO A 56 -20.37 4.01 -5.88
C PRO A 56 -19.72 2.67 -6.26
N SER A 57 -20.02 1.61 -5.51
CA SER A 57 -19.36 0.30 -5.66
C SER A 57 -19.59 -0.35 -7.04
N ASP A 58 -20.72 -0.11 -7.66
CA ASP A 58 -21.03 -0.52 -9.04
C ASP A 58 -20.13 0.19 -10.05
N PHE A 59 -19.81 1.47 -9.81
CA PHE A 59 -18.88 2.19 -10.67
C PHE A 59 -17.42 1.77 -10.42
N VAL A 60 -17.07 1.38 -9.19
CA VAL A 60 -15.77 0.74 -8.91
C VAL A 60 -15.64 -0.56 -9.70
N THR A 61 -16.69 -1.40 -9.74
CA THR A 61 -16.74 -2.60 -10.57
C THR A 61 -16.53 -2.26 -12.05
N THR A 62 -17.24 -1.24 -12.57
CA THR A 62 -17.12 -0.80 -13.97
C THR A 62 -15.69 -0.36 -14.31
N GLN A 63 -15.01 0.36 -13.40
CA GLN A 63 -13.61 0.75 -13.59
C GLN A 63 -12.67 -0.48 -13.63
N ILE A 64 -12.88 -1.45 -12.73
CA ILE A 64 -12.11 -2.70 -12.70
C ILE A 64 -12.26 -3.45 -14.03
N ASP A 65 -13.50 -3.64 -14.48
CA ASP A 65 -13.81 -4.36 -15.71
C ASP A 65 -13.21 -3.63 -16.95
N ALA A 66 -13.27 -2.31 -16.99
CA ALA A 66 -12.69 -1.52 -18.07
C ALA A 66 -11.17 -1.69 -18.16
N VAL A 67 -10.46 -1.71 -17.02
CA VAL A 67 -9.00 -1.87 -17.00
C VAL A 67 -8.60 -3.30 -17.39
N PHE A 68 -9.17 -4.30 -16.73
CA PHE A 68 -8.75 -5.69 -16.93
C PHE A 68 -9.18 -6.28 -18.27
N SER A 69 -10.23 -5.75 -18.91
CA SER A 69 -10.66 -6.20 -20.24
C SER A 69 -9.69 -5.82 -21.37
N ASP A 70 -8.79 -4.84 -21.11
CA ASP A 70 -7.87 -4.29 -22.12
C ASP A 70 -6.39 -4.40 -21.72
N LEU A 71 -6.06 -4.22 -20.45
CA LEU A 71 -4.69 -4.16 -19.98
C LEU A 71 -4.24 -5.49 -19.34
N ASP A 72 -3.03 -5.95 -19.69
CA ASP A 72 -2.37 -7.11 -19.08
C ASP A 72 -1.76 -6.72 -17.73
N VAL A 73 -2.61 -6.58 -16.71
CA VAL A 73 -2.23 -6.16 -15.34
C VAL A 73 -1.43 -7.28 -14.66
N LYS A 74 -0.20 -7.00 -14.25
CA LYS A 74 0.71 -7.96 -13.59
C LYS A 74 0.70 -7.83 -12.07
N ALA A 75 0.39 -6.65 -11.55
CA ALA A 75 0.26 -6.42 -10.11
C ALA A 75 -0.85 -5.42 -9.80
N VAL A 76 -1.53 -5.63 -8.68
CA VAL A 76 -2.57 -4.74 -8.14
C VAL A 76 -2.11 -4.25 -6.77
N LYS A 77 -2.03 -2.93 -6.58
CA LYS A 77 -1.90 -2.33 -5.25
C LYS A 77 -3.28 -1.90 -4.78
N ILE A 78 -3.72 -2.36 -3.63
CA ILE A 78 -4.94 -1.91 -2.98
C ILE A 78 -4.55 -1.02 -1.81
N GLY A 79 -5.08 0.21 -1.80
CA GLY A 79 -4.86 1.17 -0.72
C GLY A 79 -6.14 1.41 0.10
N MET A 80 -6.51 2.69 0.29
CA MET A 80 -7.69 3.06 1.06
C MET A 80 -8.98 2.55 0.42
N VAL A 81 -9.71 1.69 1.15
CA VAL A 81 -11.05 1.17 0.80
C VAL A 81 -11.96 1.34 2.02
N ALA A 82 -12.79 2.39 2.00
CA ALA A 82 -13.50 2.88 3.18
C ALA A 82 -14.74 2.06 3.57
N GLN A 83 -15.33 1.28 2.65
CA GLN A 83 -16.64 0.65 2.82
C GLN A 83 -16.66 -0.82 2.43
N LEU A 84 -17.51 -1.60 3.12
CA LEU A 84 -17.77 -3.01 2.83
C LEU A 84 -18.17 -3.25 1.36
N ALA A 85 -19.10 -2.45 0.82
CA ALA A 85 -19.56 -2.60 -0.56
C ALA A 85 -18.44 -2.41 -1.59
N THR A 86 -17.49 -1.51 -1.33
CA THR A 86 -16.30 -1.30 -2.17
C THR A 86 -15.37 -2.51 -2.08
N ILE A 87 -15.17 -3.07 -0.88
CA ILE A 87 -14.38 -4.29 -0.68
C ILE A 87 -14.99 -5.45 -1.46
N ASP A 88 -16.32 -5.63 -1.38
CA ASP A 88 -17.02 -6.68 -2.10
C ASP A 88 -16.89 -6.54 -3.63
N ALA A 89 -16.96 -5.31 -4.15
CA ALA A 89 -16.74 -5.03 -5.57
C ALA A 89 -15.31 -5.39 -6.01
N ILE A 90 -14.30 -5.03 -5.22
CA ILE A 90 -12.89 -5.36 -5.49
C ILE A 90 -12.69 -6.88 -5.46
N VAL A 91 -13.20 -7.57 -4.44
CA VAL A 91 -13.10 -9.04 -4.30
C VAL A 91 -13.75 -9.73 -5.50
N ALA A 92 -14.94 -9.29 -5.93
CA ALA A 92 -15.62 -9.83 -7.10
C ALA A 92 -14.81 -9.60 -8.39
N GLY A 93 -14.23 -8.41 -8.57
CA GLY A 93 -13.37 -8.08 -9.70
C GLY A 93 -12.11 -8.95 -9.72
N LEU A 94 -11.39 -9.07 -8.60
CA LEU A 94 -10.21 -9.93 -8.49
C LEU A 94 -10.56 -11.40 -8.75
N THR A 95 -11.71 -11.88 -8.29
CA THR A 95 -12.17 -13.26 -8.56
C THR A 95 -12.39 -13.51 -10.05
N ARG A 96 -12.93 -12.52 -10.76
CA ARG A 96 -13.22 -12.62 -12.18
C ARG A 96 -11.96 -12.57 -13.05
N TRP A 97 -11.06 -11.64 -12.76
CA TRP A 97 -9.95 -11.27 -13.62
C TRP A 97 -8.59 -11.83 -13.17
N SER A 98 -8.46 -12.21 -11.89
CA SER A 98 -7.23 -12.74 -11.30
C SER A 98 -7.57 -13.86 -10.31
N PRO A 99 -8.04 -15.03 -10.78
CA PRO A 99 -8.71 -16.04 -9.95
C PRO A 99 -7.81 -16.83 -9.00
N GLY A 100 -6.49 -16.67 -9.03
CA GLY A 100 -5.61 -17.46 -8.15
C GLY A 100 -4.33 -16.72 -7.73
N VAL A 101 -4.02 -16.74 -6.44
CA VAL A 101 -2.73 -16.24 -5.91
C VAL A 101 -1.57 -17.21 -6.23
N ALA A 102 -1.87 -18.45 -6.60
CA ALA A 102 -0.89 -19.53 -6.79
C ALA A 102 -0.49 -19.78 -8.27
N ASP A 103 -1.15 -19.14 -9.23
CA ASP A 103 -0.84 -19.32 -10.66
C ASP A 103 -0.01 -18.13 -11.16
N SER A 104 1.13 -18.41 -11.79
CA SER A 104 2.02 -17.40 -12.38
C SER A 104 1.38 -16.52 -13.47
N THR A 105 0.16 -16.86 -13.90
CA THR A 105 -0.64 -16.08 -14.86
C THR A 105 -1.52 -15.03 -14.20
N THR A 106 -1.61 -15.02 -12.84
CA THR A 106 -2.46 -14.11 -12.09
C THR A 106 -1.68 -12.90 -11.58
N SER A 107 -2.39 -11.77 -11.45
CA SER A 107 -1.79 -10.54 -10.92
C SER A 107 -1.44 -10.68 -9.45
N HIS A 108 -0.24 -10.25 -9.06
CA HIS A 108 0.12 -10.11 -7.65
C HIS A 108 -0.71 -9.03 -6.97
N VAL A 109 -1.21 -9.28 -5.76
CA VAL A 109 -1.98 -8.30 -4.98
C VAL A 109 -1.17 -7.83 -3.78
N VAL A 110 -0.87 -6.54 -3.72
CA VAL A 110 -0.26 -5.86 -2.56
C VAL A 110 -1.33 -5.05 -1.86
N LEU A 111 -1.70 -5.44 -0.65
CA LEU A 111 -2.71 -4.76 0.16
C LEU A 111 -2.04 -3.89 1.23
N ASP A 112 -2.20 -2.58 1.12
CA ASP A 112 -1.87 -1.61 2.17
C ASP A 112 -3.14 -1.33 2.98
N PRO A 113 -3.28 -1.87 4.20
CA PRO A 113 -4.52 -1.80 4.97
C PRO A 113 -4.67 -0.44 5.67
N VAL A 114 -4.76 0.63 4.87
CA VAL A 114 -4.83 2.01 5.36
C VAL A 114 -6.08 2.22 6.20
N MET A 115 -5.94 2.44 7.52
CA MET A 115 -7.04 2.64 8.45
C MET A 115 -7.19 4.09 8.89
N VAL A 116 -6.08 4.83 8.89
CA VAL A 116 -6.00 6.21 9.38
C VAL A 116 -5.18 7.04 8.39
N ALA A 117 -5.63 8.25 8.10
CA ALA A 117 -4.85 9.20 7.30
C ALA A 117 -3.60 9.66 8.06
N SER A 118 -2.60 10.20 7.36
CA SER A 118 -1.40 10.80 8.00
C SER A 118 -1.76 11.96 8.94
N SER A 119 -2.93 12.57 8.79
CA SER A 119 -3.50 13.60 9.68
C SER A 119 -4.11 13.05 10.97
N GLY A 120 -4.28 11.71 11.10
CA GLY A 120 -4.95 11.07 12.22
C GLY A 120 -6.44 10.80 12.01
N ASP A 121 -7.01 11.21 10.86
CA ASP A 121 -8.41 10.99 10.55
C ASP A 121 -8.70 9.51 10.27
N ARG A 122 -9.73 8.95 10.91
CA ARG A 122 -10.15 7.57 10.68
C ARG A 122 -10.80 7.42 9.30
N LEU A 123 -10.28 6.51 8.49
CA LEU A 123 -10.72 6.30 7.10
C LEU A 123 -11.59 5.06 6.90
N LEU A 124 -11.57 4.11 7.84
CA LEU A 124 -12.31 2.85 7.75
C LEU A 124 -13.47 2.78 8.74
N ALA A 125 -14.62 2.27 8.26
CA ALA A 125 -15.70 1.82 9.10
C ALA A 125 -15.36 0.47 9.78
N ALA A 126 -16.00 0.16 10.92
CA ALA A 126 -15.66 -1.06 11.69
C ALA A 126 -15.95 -2.35 10.91
N ASP A 127 -17.02 -2.41 10.12
CA ASP A 127 -17.40 -3.53 9.27
C ASP A 127 -16.42 -3.73 8.10
N ALA A 128 -15.79 -2.65 7.63
CA ALA A 128 -14.76 -2.72 6.60
C ALA A 128 -13.46 -3.38 7.11
N VAL A 129 -13.12 -3.23 8.39
CA VAL A 129 -11.97 -3.93 9.00
C VAL A 129 -12.17 -5.44 8.96
N GLU A 130 -13.36 -5.92 9.32
CA GLU A 130 -13.67 -7.35 9.27
C GLU A 130 -13.68 -7.88 7.84
N ALA A 131 -14.19 -7.09 6.89
CA ALA A 131 -14.14 -7.45 5.47
C ALA A 131 -12.71 -7.49 4.92
N LEU A 132 -11.82 -6.59 5.36
CA LEU A 132 -10.39 -6.68 5.02
C LEU A 132 -9.80 -8.01 5.51
N ARG A 133 -10.06 -8.38 6.77
CA ARG A 133 -9.55 -9.61 7.40
C ARG A 133 -10.01 -10.87 6.68
N THR A 134 -11.31 -10.95 6.36
CA THR A 134 -11.93 -12.19 5.89
C THR A 134 -12.01 -12.32 4.38
N LYS A 135 -11.95 -11.20 3.63
CA LYS A 135 -12.18 -11.21 2.18
C LYS A 135 -10.96 -10.77 1.35
N LEU A 136 -10.23 -9.72 1.77
CA LEU A 136 -9.10 -9.18 1.00
C LEU A 136 -7.75 -9.77 1.39
N ILE A 137 -7.46 -9.91 2.69
CA ILE A 137 -6.19 -10.49 3.16
C ILE A 137 -5.93 -11.87 2.56
N PRO A 138 -6.91 -12.81 2.51
CA PRO A 138 -6.70 -14.12 1.91
C PRO A 138 -6.39 -14.10 0.40
N ARG A 139 -6.60 -12.97 -0.27
CA ARG A 139 -6.34 -12.78 -1.70
C ARG A 139 -5.05 -12.01 -1.98
N ALA A 140 -4.43 -11.45 -0.94
CA ALA A 140 -3.21 -10.69 -1.08
C ALA A 140 -1.99 -11.61 -1.19
N SER A 141 -1.07 -11.29 -2.10
CA SER A 141 0.28 -11.89 -2.15
C SER A 141 1.16 -11.33 -1.02
N LEU A 142 0.90 -10.10 -0.61
CA LEU A 142 1.59 -9.39 0.47
C LEU A 142 0.65 -8.35 1.07
N ILE A 143 0.66 -8.23 2.41
CA ILE A 143 0.06 -7.10 3.12
C ILE A 143 1.13 -6.23 3.79
N THR A 144 0.89 -4.91 3.86
CA THR A 144 1.89 -3.94 4.36
C THR A 144 1.39 -3.11 5.54
N PRO A 145 0.91 -3.70 6.65
CA PRO A 145 0.45 -2.93 7.81
C PRO A 145 1.61 -2.22 8.51
N ASN A 146 1.34 -1.06 9.12
CA ASN A 146 2.18 -0.51 10.17
C ASN A 146 1.85 -1.17 11.52
N LEU A 147 2.60 -0.84 12.60
CA LEU A 147 2.39 -1.44 13.92
C LEU A 147 0.96 -1.24 14.46
N PRO A 148 0.36 -0.02 14.43
CA PRO A 148 -1.04 0.19 14.81
C PRO A 148 -2.04 -0.58 13.92
N GLU A 149 -1.81 -0.64 12.62
CA GLU A 149 -2.66 -1.37 11.67
C GLU A 149 -2.61 -2.88 11.92
N ALA A 150 -1.41 -3.45 12.18
CA ALA A 150 -1.25 -4.85 12.53
C ALA A 150 -2.00 -5.20 13.83
N ALA A 151 -1.90 -4.35 14.85
CA ALA A 151 -2.62 -4.49 16.11
C ALA A 151 -4.15 -4.45 15.91
N ALA A 152 -4.64 -3.48 15.13
CA ALA A 152 -6.06 -3.34 14.82
C ALA A 152 -6.61 -4.53 14.01
N LEU A 153 -5.84 -5.05 13.04
CA LEU A 153 -6.21 -6.24 12.27
C LEU A 153 -6.29 -7.50 13.15
N LEU A 154 -5.56 -7.57 14.25
CA LEU A 154 -5.51 -8.72 15.15
C LEU A 154 -6.41 -8.55 16.39
N ASP A 155 -6.94 -7.36 16.62
CA ASP A 155 -7.60 -6.97 17.88
C ASP A 155 -6.66 -7.20 19.09
N GLU A 156 -5.42 -6.71 18.97
CA GLU A 156 -4.34 -6.84 19.96
C GLU A 156 -3.73 -5.49 20.30
N PRO A 157 -2.98 -5.40 21.42
CA PRO A 157 -2.11 -4.26 21.69
C PRO A 157 -1.04 -4.07 20.60
N VAL A 158 -0.60 -2.82 20.40
CA VAL A 158 0.49 -2.51 19.48
C VAL A 158 1.77 -3.21 19.95
N ALA A 159 2.45 -3.89 19.04
CA ALA A 159 3.72 -4.56 19.31
C ALA A 159 4.79 -3.57 19.79
N VAL A 160 5.52 -3.92 20.84
CA VAL A 160 6.57 -3.09 21.46
C VAL A 160 7.96 -3.74 21.38
N SER A 161 8.04 -5.00 20.97
CA SER A 161 9.28 -5.75 20.80
C SER A 161 9.33 -6.48 19.46
N GLU A 162 10.52 -6.87 19.02
CA GLU A 162 10.68 -7.69 17.80
C GLU A 162 9.93 -9.02 17.92
N ALA A 163 9.92 -9.64 19.09
CA ALA A 163 9.17 -10.86 19.34
C ALA A 163 7.65 -10.66 19.18
N ASP A 164 7.12 -9.53 19.63
CA ASP A 164 5.71 -9.18 19.42
C ASP A 164 5.41 -8.97 17.94
N ILE A 165 6.29 -8.25 17.22
CA ILE A 165 6.16 -8.00 15.78
C ILE A 165 6.16 -9.33 15.02
N GLU A 166 7.09 -10.22 15.30
CA GLU A 166 7.15 -11.54 14.68
C GLU A 166 5.90 -12.38 14.99
N ARG A 167 5.44 -12.39 16.24
CA ARG A 167 4.23 -13.08 16.66
C ARG A 167 3.01 -12.54 15.92
N GLN A 168 2.83 -11.22 15.86
CA GLN A 168 1.72 -10.59 15.12
C GLN A 168 1.83 -10.88 13.62
N GLY A 169 3.02 -10.81 13.03
CA GLY A 169 3.26 -11.17 11.64
C GLY A 169 2.83 -12.60 11.31
N ARG A 170 3.18 -13.58 12.15
CA ARG A 170 2.77 -14.99 12.00
C ARG A 170 1.26 -15.15 12.12
N ARG A 171 0.60 -14.41 13.01
CA ARG A 171 -0.88 -14.42 13.12
C ARG A 171 -1.54 -13.82 11.88
N LEU A 172 -0.98 -12.75 11.32
CA LEU A 172 -1.47 -12.18 10.05
C LEU A 172 -1.30 -13.15 8.87
N LEU A 173 -0.19 -13.91 8.81
CA LEU A 173 -0.01 -14.97 7.82
C LEU A 173 -1.13 -16.04 7.91
N SER A 174 -1.57 -16.37 9.14
CA SER A 174 -2.64 -17.36 9.34
C SER A 174 -4.01 -16.91 8.81
N MET A 175 -4.16 -15.62 8.44
CA MET A 175 -5.35 -15.12 7.74
C MET A 175 -5.35 -15.44 6.23
N GLY A 176 -4.31 -16.12 5.72
CA GLY A 176 -4.28 -16.67 4.36
C GLY A 176 -3.39 -15.92 3.36
N CYS A 177 -2.70 -14.82 3.74
CA CYS A 177 -1.69 -14.21 2.87
C CYS A 177 -0.32 -14.87 3.07
N PRO A 178 0.50 -15.08 2.01
CA PRO A 178 1.79 -15.76 2.11
C PRO A 178 2.93 -14.89 2.66
N ALA A 179 2.75 -13.56 2.70
CA ALA A 179 3.77 -12.63 3.18
C ALA A 179 3.16 -11.42 3.88
N VAL A 180 3.82 -10.93 4.92
CA VAL A 180 3.43 -9.74 5.70
C VAL A 180 4.65 -8.85 5.88
N LEU A 181 4.56 -7.59 5.49
CA LEU A 181 5.56 -6.56 5.78
C LEU A 181 5.05 -5.64 6.87
N ILE A 182 5.48 -5.83 8.12
CA ILE A 182 5.14 -4.91 9.22
C ILE A 182 6.09 -3.72 9.18
N LYS A 183 5.53 -2.52 8.92
CA LYS A 183 6.28 -1.27 8.81
C LYS A 183 6.65 -0.70 10.18
N GLY A 184 7.95 -0.53 10.46
CA GLY A 184 8.47 0.00 11.73
C GLY A 184 8.70 1.52 11.75
N GLY A 185 8.19 2.27 10.77
CA GLY A 185 8.40 3.71 10.67
C GLY A 185 7.91 4.54 11.86
N HIS A 186 6.99 4.02 12.66
CA HIS A 186 6.44 4.66 13.86
C HIS A 186 7.25 4.39 15.15
N GLY A 187 8.31 3.58 15.08
CA GLY A 187 9.20 3.32 16.21
C GLY A 187 10.02 4.56 16.60
N ALA A 188 10.71 4.50 17.74
CA ALA A 188 11.68 5.49 18.19
C ALA A 188 13.11 5.06 17.80
N GLY A 189 14.05 6.03 17.78
CA GLY A 189 15.47 5.75 17.55
C GLY A 189 16.01 6.20 16.21
N ALA A 190 17.31 5.93 15.97
CA ALA A 190 18.05 6.39 14.80
C ALA A 190 17.75 5.56 13.53
N GLU A 191 17.08 4.43 13.69
CA GLU A 191 16.79 3.49 12.61
C GLU A 191 15.28 3.28 12.43
N SER A 192 14.90 2.90 11.22
CA SER A 192 13.55 2.46 10.84
C SER A 192 13.64 1.05 10.28
N THR A 193 13.17 0.07 11.03
CA THR A 193 13.22 -1.34 10.65
C THR A 193 11.83 -1.84 10.29
N ASP A 194 11.68 -2.39 9.08
CA ASP A 194 10.48 -3.11 8.66
C ASP A 194 10.75 -4.61 8.71
N TYR A 195 9.74 -5.41 9.01
CA TYR A 195 9.87 -6.85 9.20
C TYR A 195 9.06 -7.60 8.15
N LEU A 196 9.75 -8.27 7.22
CA LEU A 196 9.12 -9.17 6.25
C LEU A 196 8.98 -10.57 6.87
N VAL A 197 7.74 -10.94 7.19
CA VAL A 197 7.40 -12.24 7.79
C VAL A 197 6.80 -13.14 6.71
N ARG A 198 7.35 -14.38 6.60
CA ARG A 198 6.90 -15.44 5.69
C ARG A 198 6.96 -16.80 6.41
N ALA A 199 6.41 -17.85 5.82
CA ALA A 199 6.48 -19.20 6.38
C ALA A 199 7.92 -19.66 6.69
N GLY A 200 8.89 -19.24 5.86
CA GLY A 200 10.31 -19.57 6.01
C GLY A 200 11.08 -18.75 7.06
N GLY A 201 10.45 -17.76 7.70
CA GLY A 201 11.10 -16.92 8.72
C GLY A 201 10.82 -15.44 8.57
N THR A 202 11.50 -14.65 9.39
CA THR A 202 11.38 -13.18 9.46
C THR A 202 12.69 -12.55 9.00
N ILE A 203 12.60 -11.51 8.18
CA ILE A 203 13.72 -10.70 7.69
C ILE A 203 13.53 -9.27 8.17
N ALA A 204 14.50 -8.76 8.93
CA ALA A 204 14.56 -7.35 9.31
C ALA A 204 15.22 -6.52 8.20
N LEU A 205 14.57 -5.42 7.83
CA LEU A 205 14.98 -4.49 6.80
C LEU A 205 15.19 -3.12 7.42
N THR A 206 16.42 -2.81 7.80
CA THR A 206 16.78 -1.59 8.52
C THR A 206 17.31 -0.52 7.57
N ALA A 207 16.91 0.73 7.81
CA ALA A 207 17.44 1.92 7.15
C ALA A 207 17.58 3.06 8.18
N PRO A 208 18.49 4.02 7.96
CA PRO A 208 18.57 5.21 8.80
C PRO A 208 17.24 5.98 8.83
N ARG A 209 16.85 6.47 9.99
CA ARG A 209 15.71 7.36 10.14
C ARG A 209 16.11 8.77 9.70
N ILE A 210 15.36 9.32 8.76
CA ILE A 210 15.61 10.63 8.20
C ILE A 210 14.75 11.66 8.93
N ALA A 211 15.39 12.69 9.47
CA ALA A 211 14.73 13.77 10.20
C ALA A 211 14.12 14.77 9.21
N THR A 212 12.88 14.51 8.79
CA THR A 212 12.08 15.42 7.95
C THR A 212 10.61 15.36 8.35
N LYS A 213 9.87 16.44 8.10
CA LYS A 213 8.41 16.49 8.21
C LYS A 213 7.70 16.03 6.91
N ASN A 214 8.46 15.89 5.82
CA ASN A 214 7.94 15.59 4.48
C ASN A 214 7.84 14.08 4.28
N THR A 215 6.91 13.45 4.97
CA THR A 215 6.71 11.99 4.98
C THR A 215 5.33 11.57 4.45
N HIS A 216 4.53 12.54 3.95
CA HIS A 216 3.20 12.24 3.42
C HIS A 216 3.28 11.30 2.21
N GLY A 217 2.48 10.23 2.24
CA GLY A 217 2.46 9.20 1.20
C GLY A 217 3.56 8.14 1.28
N THR A 218 4.39 8.10 2.33
CA THR A 218 5.44 7.07 2.51
C THR A 218 4.88 5.65 2.40
N GLY A 219 3.78 5.33 3.10
CA GLY A 219 3.15 4.00 3.07
C GLY A 219 2.63 3.64 1.68
N CYS A 220 1.87 4.55 1.05
CA CYS A 220 1.39 4.38 -0.31
C CYS A 220 2.54 4.14 -1.31
N SER A 221 3.62 4.94 -1.21
CA SER A 221 4.78 4.80 -2.08
C SER A 221 5.51 3.48 -1.86
N LEU A 222 5.61 2.99 -0.62
CA LEU A 222 6.23 1.69 -0.32
C LEU A 222 5.44 0.53 -0.93
N SER A 223 4.14 0.46 -0.67
CA SER A 223 3.28 -0.61 -1.20
C SER A 223 3.20 -0.58 -2.73
N SER A 224 3.20 0.61 -3.33
CA SER A 224 3.23 0.77 -4.79
C SER A 224 4.59 0.42 -5.40
N ALA A 225 5.71 0.75 -4.73
CA ALA A 225 7.02 0.33 -5.20
C ALA A 225 7.18 -1.20 -5.16
N ILE A 226 6.62 -1.87 -4.15
CA ILE A 226 6.57 -3.33 -4.10
C ILE A 226 5.74 -3.88 -5.28
N ALA A 227 4.54 -3.33 -5.51
CA ALA A 227 3.70 -3.74 -6.64
C ALA A 227 4.40 -3.52 -8.00
N ALA A 228 5.17 -2.42 -8.14
CA ALA A 228 5.98 -2.18 -9.33
C ALA A 228 7.08 -3.24 -9.54
N GLY A 229 7.77 -3.67 -8.48
CA GLY A 229 8.75 -4.76 -8.53
C GLY A 229 8.10 -6.08 -8.96
N LEU A 230 6.97 -6.44 -8.33
CA LEU A 230 6.22 -7.65 -8.68
C LEU A 230 5.68 -7.61 -10.13
N ALA A 231 5.23 -6.44 -10.61
CA ALA A 231 4.80 -6.28 -12.00
C ALA A 231 5.93 -6.51 -13.01
N LYS A 232 7.19 -6.32 -12.61
CA LYS A 232 8.39 -6.62 -13.41
C LYS A 232 8.85 -8.08 -13.27
N GLY A 233 8.18 -8.89 -12.43
CA GLY A 233 8.55 -10.29 -12.17
C GLY A 233 9.61 -10.45 -11.10
N GLU A 234 9.84 -9.44 -10.24
CA GLU A 234 10.72 -9.60 -9.08
C GLU A 234 10.06 -10.51 -8.04
N GLU A 235 10.87 -11.32 -7.36
CA GLU A 235 10.44 -12.08 -6.19
C GLU A 235 10.07 -11.13 -5.03
N ILE A 236 9.14 -11.54 -4.17
CA ILE A 236 8.59 -10.70 -3.07
C ILE A 236 9.71 -10.06 -2.21
N GLU A 237 10.74 -10.83 -1.83
CA GLU A 237 11.83 -10.29 -1.00
C GLU A 237 12.62 -9.21 -1.74
N ALA A 238 12.94 -9.44 -3.00
CA ALA A 238 13.67 -8.48 -3.83
C ALA A 238 12.84 -7.21 -4.03
N ALA A 239 11.56 -7.34 -4.37
CA ALA A 239 10.63 -6.22 -4.52
C ALA A 239 10.52 -5.39 -3.23
N VAL A 240 10.43 -6.03 -2.06
CA VAL A 240 10.39 -5.35 -0.75
C VAL A 240 11.70 -4.61 -0.45
N ARG A 241 12.87 -5.23 -0.68
CA ARG A 241 14.18 -4.59 -0.48
C ARG A 241 14.36 -3.38 -1.39
N ASN A 242 14.01 -3.51 -2.67
CA ASN A 242 14.09 -2.43 -3.66
C ASN A 242 13.13 -1.29 -3.32
N ALA A 243 11.91 -1.61 -2.87
CA ALA A 243 10.93 -0.62 -2.43
C ALA A 243 11.38 0.14 -1.17
N LYS A 244 11.96 -0.55 -0.18
CA LYS A 244 12.55 0.09 1.01
C LYS A 244 13.66 1.08 0.62
N ALA A 245 14.56 0.67 -0.26
CA ALA A 245 15.64 1.53 -0.75
C ALA A 245 15.10 2.75 -1.51
N PHE A 246 14.12 2.55 -2.40
CA PHE A 246 13.46 3.63 -3.15
C PHE A 246 12.81 4.65 -2.22
N VAL A 247 12.00 4.19 -1.26
CA VAL A 247 11.27 5.08 -0.34
C VAL A 247 12.23 5.80 0.59
N SER A 248 13.28 5.13 1.11
CA SER A 248 14.29 5.77 1.93
C SER A 248 15.01 6.91 1.18
N ALA A 249 15.34 6.70 -0.10
CA ALA A 249 15.92 7.76 -0.94
C ALA A 249 14.91 8.88 -1.25
N ALA A 250 13.64 8.55 -1.46
CA ALA A 250 12.57 9.52 -1.69
C ALA A 250 12.32 10.41 -0.45
N ILE A 251 12.41 9.85 0.76
CA ILE A 251 12.33 10.60 2.01
C ILE A 251 13.57 11.50 2.19
N ALA A 252 14.78 10.97 1.94
CA ALA A 252 16.03 11.73 2.05
C ALA A 252 16.08 12.94 1.12
N ALA A 253 15.39 12.85 -0.02
CA ALA A 253 15.32 13.94 -1.00
C ALA A 253 14.09 14.86 -0.79
N ALA A 254 13.19 14.55 0.15
CA ALA A 254 11.91 15.24 0.27
C ALA A 254 12.04 16.75 0.57
N ASP A 255 13.10 17.15 1.25
CA ASP A 255 13.34 18.57 1.60
C ASP A 255 13.94 19.39 0.44
N ARG A 256 14.20 18.77 -0.73
CA ARG A 256 14.67 19.50 -1.93
C ARG A 256 13.61 20.41 -2.53
N PHE A 257 12.33 20.19 -2.22
CA PHE A 257 11.24 21.07 -2.62
C PHE A 257 10.27 21.32 -1.46
N SER A 258 9.58 22.46 -1.52
CA SER A 258 8.58 22.85 -0.54
C SER A 258 7.19 22.75 -1.16
N VAL A 259 6.34 21.90 -0.61
CA VAL A 259 4.96 21.72 -1.06
C VAL A 259 4.00 21.89 0.10
N GLY A 260 3.17 22.93 0.02
CA GLY A 260 2.19 23.26 1.06
C GLY A 260 2.80 23.77 2.35
N HIS A 261 2.01 23.80 3.42
CA HIS A 261 2.38 24.36 4.72
C HIS A 261 2.29 23.33 5.86
N GLY A 262 1.85 22.10 5.57
CA GLY A 262 1.76 20.99 6.52
C GLY A 262 2.86 19.96 6.30
N HIS A 263 2.47 18.67 6.41
CA HIS A 263 3.35 17.54 6.08
C HIS A 263 3.49 17.39 4.56
N GLY A 264 4.67 17.72 4.01
CA GLY A 264 4.95 17.62 2.59
C GLY A 264 5.09 16.16 2.14
N PRO A 265 5.00 15.92 0.81
CA PRO A 265 5.14 14.58 0.25
C PRO A 265 6.61 14.14 0.16
N VAL A 266 6.83 12.82 0.02
CA VAL A 266 8.12 12.27 -0.39
C VAL A 266 8.46 12.66 -1.83
N HIS A 267 9.75 12.66 -2.19
CA HIS A 267 10.21 13.02 -3.54
C HIS A 267 10.27 11.80 -4.46
N HIS A 268 9.16 11.43 -5.10
CA HIS A 268 9.07 10.24 -5.95
C HIS A 268 10.09 10.21 -7.10
N PHE A 269 10.41 11.37 -7.67
CA PHE A 269 11.31 11.50 -8.82
C PHE A 269 12.73 11.92 -8.44
N HIS A 270 13.18 11.62 -7.20
CA HIS A 270 14.48 11.99 -6.65
C HIS A 270 15.69 11.56 -7.50
N ARG A 271 15.52 10.63 -8.45
CA ARG A 271 16.55 10.18 -9.39
C ARG A 271 16.60 11.00 -10.68
N LEU A 272 15.57 11.80 -10.96
CA LEU A 272 15.44 12.56 -12.19
C LEU A 272 15.77 14.04 -12.00
N TYR A 273 15.48 14.61 -10.82
CA TYR A 273 15.76 16.02 -10.49
C TYR A 273 15.77 16.25 -8.97
#